data_96a0978278529b57e80180c70e7d2eca
#
_entry.id   96a0978278529b57e80180c70e7d2eca
#
_cell.length_a   1.000
_cell.length_b   1.000
_cell.length_c   1.000
_cell.angle_alpha   90.00
_cell.angle_beta   90.00
_cell.angle_gamma   90.00
#
_symmetry.space_group_name_H-M   'P 1'
#
loop_
_entity.id
_entity.type
_entity.pdbx_description
1 polymer ?
#
loop_
_entity_poly.entity_id
_entity_poly.type
_entity_poly.pdbx_seq_one_letter_code
_entity_poly.pdbx_strand_id
1 'polypeptide(L)'
;MNRTKFSISVVVMILFSGCTQSIIPEEYIESTIPIDSIVTYENQIRLIISQNCITCHSGSNPNGNLRLENYNQVRNASEIGTLIQRINDTANPMPTSGLMSVSTRVLFDVWVNNGFIEN
;
A
#
# COMPACT_ATOMS: atom_id res chain seq x y z
N MET A 1 -36.96 -54.31 -27.86
CA MET A 1 -36.14 -53.58 -28.85
C MET A 1 -36.30 -52.09 -28.54
N ASN A 2 -35.24 -51.32 -28.34
CA ASN A 2 -35.13 -49.87 -27.98
C ASN A 2 -35.06 -49.50 -26.50
N ARG A 3 -34.14 -50.09 -25.75
CA ARG A 3 -33.82 -49.62 -24.40
C ARG A 3 -32.39 -49.03 -24.30
N THR A 4 -31.60 -48.99 -25.36
CA THR A 4 -30.21 -48.60 -25.33
C THR A 4 -29.90 -47.21 -25.93
N LYS A 5 -30.91 -46.47 -26.42
CA LYS A 5 -30.69 -45.14 -27.04
C LYS A 5 -30.97 -43.97 -26.09
N PHE A 6 -31.50 -44.18 -24.91
CA PHE A 6 -31.87 -43.12 -23.97
C PHE A 6 -30.78 -42.80 -22.94
N SER A 7 -29.79 -43.69 -22.82
CA SER A 7 -28.74 -43.54 -21.79
C SER A 7 -27.52 -42.69 -22.20
N ILE A 8 -27.35 -42.42 -23.51
CA ILE A 8 -26.17 -41.70 -23.99
C ILE A 8 -26.41 -40.19 -24.03
N SER A 9 -27.68 -39.75 -24.09
CA SER A 9 -27.98 -38.31 -24.20
C SER A 9 -27.91 -37.56 -22.86
N VAL A 10 -27.91 -38.21 -21.73
CA VAL A 10 -27.86 -37.59 -20.39
C VAL A 10 -26.43 -37.39 -19.88
N VAL A 11 -25.47 -38.13 -20.41
CA VAL A 11 -24.05 -38.04 -19.96
C VAL A 11 -23.29 -36.87 -20.59
N VAL A 12 -23.77 -36.27 -21.66
CA VAL A 12 -23.07 -35.18 -22.38
C VAL A 12 -23.34 -33.79 -21.77
N MET A 13 -24.30 -33.67 -20.85
CA MET A 13 -24.76 -32.35 -20.36
C MET A 13 -24.13 -31.87 -19.03
N ILE A 14 -23.12 -32.58 -18.48
CA ILE A 14 -22.54 -32.28 -17.16
C ILE A 14 -21.10 -31.69 -17.24
N LEU A 15 -20.57 -31.40 -18.42
CA LEU A 15 -19.16 -30.98 -18.55
C LEU A 15 -18.92 -29.49 -18.86
N PHE A 16 -19.92 -28.62 -18.66
CA PHE A 16 -19.72 -27.16 -18.81
C PHE A 16 -20.02 -26.36 -17.56
N SER A 17 -19.52 -26.81 -16.39
CA SER A 17 -19.37 -25.92 -15.26
C SER A 17 -17.94 -25.37 -15.25
N GLY A 18 -17.60 -24.60 -16.24
CA GLY A 18 -16.38 -23.81 -16.26
C GLY A 18 -16.51 -22.70 -15.23
N CYS A 19 -15.83 -22.81 -14.10
CA CYS A 19 -15.53 -21.66 -13.24
C CYS A 19 -14.74 -20.66 -14.06
N THR A 20 -15.36 -19.58 -14.50
CA THR A 20 -14.65 -18.40 -14.98
C THR A 20 -14.00 -17.75 -13.75
N GLN A 21 -12.75 -18.11 -13.46
CA GLN A 21 -11.89 -17.26 -12.67
C GLN A 21 -11.68 -15.97 -13.47
N SER A 22 -12.27 -14.88 -13.00
CA SER A 22 -11.88 -13.56 -13.46
C SER A 22 -10.46 -13.31 -12.94
N ILE A 23 -9.48 -13.63 -13.78
CA ILE A 23 -8.11 -13.17 -13.58
C ILE A 23 -8.18 -11.66 -13.81
N ILE A 24 -8.13 -10.89 -12.71
CA ILE A 24 -7.88 -9.46 -12.80
C ILE A 24 -6.44 -9.37 -13.32
N PRO A 25 -6.20 -8.79 -14.51
CA PRO A 25 -4.84 -8.63 -15.00
C PRO A 25 -4.05 -7.79 -13.99
N GLU A 26 -2.86 -8.25 -13.65
CA GLU A 26 -1.92 -7.57 -12.75
C GLU A 26 -1.56 -6.16 -13.26
N GLU A 27 -1.86 -5.88 -14.50
CA GLU A 27 -1.71 -4.58 -15.18
C GLU A 27 -2.66 -3.48 -14.65
N TYR A 28 -3.69 -3.81 -13.85
CA TYR A 28 -4.65 -2.81 -13.36
C TYR A 28 -4.23 -2.12 -12.05
N ILE A 29 -3.14 -2.55 -11.40
CA ILE A 29 -2.67 -1.96 -10.14
C ILE A 29 -1.74 -0.76 -10.36
N GLU A 30 -1.26 -0.53 -11.58
CA GLU A 30 -0.23 0.46 -11.86
C GLU A 30 -0.74 1.88 -12.18
N SER A 31 -2.03 2.16 -12.05
CA SER A 31 -2.56 3.43 -12.56
C SER A 31 -3.64 4.12 -11.71
N THR A 32 -3.40 4.33 -10.43
CA THR A 32 -4.30 5.23 -9.67
C THR A 32 -3.60 6.41 -9.01
N ILE A 33 -2.29 6.56 -9.16
CA ILE A 33 -1.62 7.82 -8.86
C ILE A 33 -1.36 8.48 -10.20
N PRO A 34 -2.01 9.62 -10.54
CA PRO A 34 -1.62 10.38 -11.71
C PRO A 34 -0.13 10.69 -11.59
N ILE A 35 0.67 10.25 -12.58
CA ILE A 35 2.13 10.45 -12.63
C ILE A 35 2.50 11.95 -12.59
N ASP A 36 1.50 12.83 -12.72
CA ASP A 36 1.64 14.28 -12.72
C ASP A 36 1.23 14.94 -11.37
N SER A 37 0.97 14.17 -10.32
CA SER A 37 0.66 14.74 -9.01
C SER A 37 1.95 14.92 -8.21
N ILE A 38 2.35 16.18 -8.03
CA ILE A 38 3.44 16.55 -7.12
C ILE A 38 3.01 16.16 -5.70
N VAL A 39 3.73 15.21 -5.09
CA VAL A 39 3.53 14.86 -3.68
C VAL A 39 4.26 15.87 -2.82
N THR A 40 3.54 16.53 -1.93
CA THR A 40 4.13 17.47 -0.98
C THR A 40 3.90 17.03 0.46
N TYR A 41 4.68 17.57 1.38
CA TYR A 41 4.49 17.30 2.80
C TYR A 41 3.10 17.73 3.26
N GLU A 42 2.70 18.97 2.97
CA GLU A 42 1.44 19.53 3.46
C GLU A 42 0.20 18.81 2.91
N ASN A 43 0.21 18.40 1.66
CA ASN A 43 -0.97 17.81 1.04
C ASN A 43 -1.15 16.32 1.35
N GLN A 44 -0.05 15.54 1.43
CA GLN A 44 -0.15 14.08 1.58
C GLN A 44 0.61 13.56 2.81
N ILE A 45 1.91 13.89 2.93
CA ILE A 45 2.77 13.24 3.92
C ILE A 45 2.36 13.58 5.34
N ARG A 46 2.04 14.84 5.62
CA ARG A 46 1.59 15.30 6.94
C ARG A 46 0.35 14.54 7.44
N LEU A 47 -0.61 14.28 6.56
CA LEU A 47 -1.82 13.53 6.90
C LEU A 47 -1.47 12.07 7.26
N ILE A 48 -0.62 11.42 6.48
CA ILE A 48 -0.18 10.04 6.75
C ILE A 48 0.55 9.96 8.09
N ILE A 49 1.48 10.88 8.34
CA ILE A 49 2.23 10.96 9.60
C ILE A 49 1.28 11.18 10.79
N SER A 50 0.31 12.09 10.67
CA SER A 50 -0.65 12.38 11.74
C SER A 50 -1.54 11.20 12.11
N GLN A 51 -1.88 10.37 11.14
CA GLN A 51 -2.75 9.21 11.36
C GLN A 51 -2.00 7.97 11.86
N ASN A 52 -0.72 7.82 11.50
CA ASN A 52 0.00 6.55 11.71
C ASN A 52 1.21 6.65 12.64
N CYS A 53 1.75 7.84 12.88
CA CYS A 53 3.05 7.98 13.54
C CYS A 53 3.01 8.80 14.83
N ILE A 54 2.23 9.87 14.87
CA ILE A 54 2.23 10.88 15.95
C ILE A 54 1.91 10.29 17.32
N THR A 55 1.05 9.30 17.41
CA THR A 55 0.69 8.65 18.70
C THR A 55 1.92 8.18 19.46
N CYS A 56 2.96 7.72 18.76
CA CYS A 56 4.18 7.21 19.36
C CYS A 56 5.38 8.15 19.18
N HIS A 57 5.35 9.03 18.17
CA HIS A 57 6.49 9.87 17.78
C HIS A 57 6.23 11.37 17.97
N SER A 58 5.64 11.73 19.13
CA SER A 58 5.39 13.12 19.49
C SER A 58 5.62 13.38 20.99
N GLY A 59 5.54 14.66 21.41
CA GLY A 59 5.61 15.07 22.80
C GLY A 59 7.03 15.06 23.39
N SER A 60 7.10 15.09 24.72
CA SER A 60 8.35 15.23 25.45
C SER A 60 9.20 13.95 25.52
N ASN A 61 8.57 12.78 25.35
CA ASN A 61 9.23 11.48 25.44
C ASN A 61 8.79 10.55 24.29
N PRO A 62 9.14 10.85 23.04
CA PRO A 62 8.73 10.07 21.88
C PRO A 62 9.46 8.73 21.83
N ASN A 63 8.80 7.69 21.31
CA ASN A 63 9.40 6.38 21.14
C ASN A 63 10.66 6.46 20.27
N GLY A 64 11.72 5.77 20.71
CA GLY A 64 13.02 5.80 20.04
C GLY A 64 13.67 7.19 19.96
N ASN A 65 13.25 8.12 20.81
CA ASN A 65 13.70 9.52 20.80
C ASN A 65 13.50 10.21 19.44
N LEU A 66 12.54 9.74 18.65
CA LEU A 66 12.22 10.25 17.31
C LEU A 66 10.92 11.05 17.36
N ARG A 67 10.98 12.32 16.97
CA ARG A 67 9.81 13.18 16.78
C ARG A 67 9.48 13.31 15.31
N LEU A 68 8.17 13.30 14.99
CA LEU A 68 7.66 13.45 13.64
C LEU A 68 6.51 14.50 13.58
N GLU A 69 6.64 15.58 14.33
CA GLU A 69 5.59 16.57 14.57
C GLU A 69 5.52 17.68 13.51
N ASN A 70 6.58 17.83 12.70
CA ASN A 70 6.67 18.88 11.70
C ASN A 70 7.51 18.44 10.48
N TYR A 71 7.46 19.25 9.42
CA TYR A 71 8.17 19.00 8.17
C TYR A 71 9.64 18.68 8.38
N ASN A 72 10.38 19.53 9.12
CA ASN A 72 11.82 19.35 9.29
C ASN A 72 12.18 18.02 9.96
N GLN A 73 11.41 17.62 10.96
CA GLN A 73 11.61 16.36 11.67
C GLN A 73 11.34 15.16 10.75
N VAL A 74 10.23 15.19 10.00
CA VAL A 74 9.87 14.12 9.06
C VAL A 74 10.86 14.04 7.90
N ARG A 75 11.25 15.19 7.33
CA ARG A 75 12.29 15.27 6.29
C ARG A 75 13.59 14.66 6.79
N ASN A 76 14.09 15.10 7.93
CA ASN A 76 15.34 14.60 8.50
C ASN A 76 15.30 13.09 8.75
N ALA A 77 14.18 12.58 9.28
CA ALA A 77 13.98 11.15 9.53
C ALA A 77 13.94 10.33 8.22
N SER A 78 13.48 10.93 7.13
CA SER A 78 13.40 10.29 5.81
C SER A 78 14.73 10.38 5.05
N GLU A 79 15.44 11.51 5.15
CA GLU A 79 16.64 11.80 4.36
C GLU A 79 17.90 11.13 4.93
N ILE A 80 18.11 11.23 6.23
CA ILE A 80 19.31 10.70 6.90
C ILE A 80 19.01 9.67 8.00
N GLY A 81 17.75 9.49 8.34
CA GLY A 81 17.28 8.50 9.31
C GLY A 81 16.85 7.19 8.67
N THR A 82 16.03 6.45 9.38
CA THR A 82 15.57 5.12 8.96
C THR A 82 14.06 5.09 8.66
N LEU A 83 13.37 6.24 8.54
CA LEU A 83 11.92 6.26 8.38
C LEU A 83 11.48 5.47 7.15
N ILE A 84 12.08 5.73 5.99
CA ILE A 84 11.73 5.05 4.72
C ILE A 84 12.00 3.54 4.82
N GLN A 85 13.12 3.15 5.43
CA GLN A 85 13.43 1.75 5.66
C GLN A 85 12.37 1.09 6.57
N ARG A 86 12.01 1.74 7.67
CA ARG A 86 11.09 1.17 8.67
C ARG A 86 9.66 1.03 8.17
N ILE A 87 9.16 1.95 7.36
CA ILE A 87 7.81 1.83 6.77
C ILE A 87 7.72 0.72 5.73
N ASN A 88 8.85 0.24 5.20
CA ASN A 88 8.95 -0.84 4.23
C ASN A 88 9.48 -2.17 4.81
N ASP A 89 9.85 -2.20 6.08
CA ASP A 89 10.40 -3.38 6.74
C ASP A 89 9.29 -4.39 7.07
N THR A 90 9.31 -5.55 6.44
CA THR A 90 8.32 -6.62 6.67
C THR A 90 8.53 -7.37 7.99
N ALA A 91 9.75 -7.37 8.51
CA ALA A 91 10.10 -8.06 9.75
C ALA A 91 9.80 -7.21 10.99
N ASN A 92 10.05 -5.90 10.89
CA ASN A 92 9.86 -4.95 11.99
C ASN A 92 9.22 -3.65 11.46
N PRO A 93 7.97 -3.68 11.03
CA PRO A 93 7.33 -2.54 10.39
C PRO A 93 7.10 -1.37 11.34
N MET A 94 6.99 -0.18 10.76
CA MET A 94 6.38 0.99 11.37
C MET A 94 5.22 1.48 10.48
N PRO A 95 4.03 1.68 11.03
CA PRO A 95 3.63 1.47 12.45
C PRO A 95 3.73 -0.01 12.88
N THR A 96 3.87 -0.24 14.18
CA THR A 96 4.01 -1.60 14.77
C THR A 96 2.76 -2.46 14.62
N SER A 97 1.63 -1.87 14.25
CA SER A 97 0.39 -2.57 13.92
C SER A 97 0.43 -3.31 12.58
N GLY A 98 1.46 -3.07 11.77
CA GLY A 98 1.67 -3.69 10.46
C GLY A 98 2.02 -2.67 9.37
N LEU A 99 2.40 -3.16 8.22
CA LEU A 99 2.70 -2.31 7.05
C LEU A 99 1.49 -1.50 6.62
N MET A 100 1.70 -0.23 6.35
CA MET A 100 0.73 0.58 5.60
C MET A 100 0.52 0.01 4.20
N SER A 101 -0.57 0.40 3.53
CA SER A 101 -0.82 -0.02 2.15
C SER A 101 0.35 0.36 1.23
N VAL A 102 0.54 -0.40 0.15
CA VAL A 102 1.57 -0.11 -0.86
C VAL A 102 1.41 1.30 -1.40
N SER A 103 0.18 1.70 -1.75
CA SER A 103 -0.12 3.04 -2.25
C SER A 103 0.28 4.16 -1.27
N THR A 104 0.05 3.95 0.04
CA THR A 104 0.47 4.91 1.07
C THR A 104 2.00 5.03 1.15
N ARG A 105 2.72 3.91 1.07
CA ARG A 105 4.18 3.89 1.15
C ARG A 105 4.84 4.50 -0.08
N VAL A 106 4.27 4.27 -1.26
CA VAL A 106 4.72 4.86 -2.53
C VAL A 106 4.68 6.39 -2.49
N LEU A 107 3.73 7.02 -1.77
CA LEU A 107 3.72 8.47 -1.60
C LEU A 107 5.00 9.00 -0.93
N PHE A 108 5.57 8.27 0.02
CA PHE A 108 6.86 8.63 0.60
C PHE A 108 8.00 8.51 -0.42
N ASP A 109 8.01 7.46 -1.22
CA ASP A 109 9.06 7.28 -2.24
C ASP A 109 9.00 8.41 -3.30
N VAL A 110 7.79 8.78 -3.74
CA VAL A 110 7.59 9.91 -4.66
C VAL A 110 8.03 11.22 -4.01
N TRP A 111 7.68 11.47 -2.74
CA TRP A 111 8.08 12.67 -2.02
C TRP A 111 9.59 12.80 -1.87
N VAL A 112 10.28 11.71 -1.54
CA VAL A 112 11.75 11.64 -1.48
C VAL A 112 12.35 11.94 -2.85
N ASN A 113 11.87 11.27 -3.91
CA ASN A 113 12.37 11.45 -5.28
C ASN A 113 12.15 12.87 -5.81
N ASN A 114 11.09 13.55 -5.36
CA ASN A 114 10.81 14.94 -5.69
C ASN A 114 11.59 15.96 -4.82
N GLY A 115 12.50 15.50 -3.97
CA GLY A 115 13.37 16.38 -3.18
C GLY A 115 12.70 16.94 -1.93
N PHE A 116 11.74 16.21 -1.35
CA PHE A 116 11.08 16.57 -0.08
C PHE A 116 10.29 17.90 -0.17
N ILE A 117 9.50 18.09 -1.20
CA ILE A 117 8.70 19.31 -1.38
C ILE A 117 7.79 19.54 -0.17
N GLU A 118 7.81 20.76 0.43
CA GLU A 118 6.98 21.09 1.59
C GLU A 118 5.54 21.45 1.19
N ASN A 119 5.36 22.37 0.21
CA ASN A 119 4.07 22.93 -0.25
C ASN A 119 3.84 22.71 -1.74
#